data_eea5a1d5e849096dee82dcb19f99ae94
#
_entry.id   eea5a1d5e849096dee82dcb19f99ae94
#
_cell.length_a   1.000
_cell.length_b   1.000
_cell.length_c   1.000
_cell.angle_alpha   90.00
_cell.angle_beta   90.00
_cell.angle_gamma   90.00
#
_symmetry.space_group_name_H-M   'P 1'
#
loop_
_entity.id
_entity.type
_entity.pdbx_description
1 polymer ?
#
loop_
_entity_poly.entity_id
_entity_poly.type
_entity_poly.pdbx_seq_one_letter_code
_entity_poly.pdbx_strand_id
1 'polypeptide(L)'
;MSRPQRQIVYFATAMSLVNLGDSLFYVIVPTYYTHLGLIPFQVGILLSVNRWVRLATNHLAEYGYRRYPSDLWLLGAFFTGAVVSTIYGLATTFFLFLLARIAWGIAYSFLRQAGVMHVVACSAENALTEQMGYFTGINALWRTSGLFLGGLCHDHFGFTMTFVGVGILSLLALPLNRIARKQAAMPDREARAVKESGRNGALVCFGIVMGLVGGGMIISTLGLVLKTRVGESFHLAGFLVGVATLTGFVMAVRHLIDGVGGPVLGALVDRIGWRRSTAGLFLLGSILLLMTGLQENVAGLVVVIMLYFICATALYTALYAQSGQNGPRSVAAFATAIDFGMSVGPLIGWGIAQLKLPLSTIFFTGSAVYAVGAVVAFKSLSRSSLPLSMGPR
;
A
#
# COMPACT_ATOMS: atom_id res chain seq x y z
N MET A 1 25.40 6.80 -13.24
CA MET A 1 23.98 6.74 -13.65
C MET A 1 23.84 7.19 -15.09
N SER A 2 23.21 6.39 -15.93
CA SER A 2 22.88 6.76 -17.30
C SER A 2 21.85 7.91 -17.34
N ARG A 3 21.70 8.56 -18.50
CA ARG A 3 20.73 9.66 -18.68
C ARG A 3 19.27 9.22 -18.38
N PRO A 4 18.79 8.06 -18.87
CA PRO A 4 17.47 7.52 -18.54
C PRO A 4 17.28 7.26 -17.04
N GLN A 5 18.28 6.69 -16.37
CA GLN A 5 18.21 6.44 -14.92
C GLN A 5 18.01 7.71 -14.11
N ARG A 6 18.72 8.80 -14.47
CA ARG A 6 18.57 10.10 -13.78
C ARG A 6 17.15 10.66 -13.92
N GLN A 7 16.54 10.52 -15.09
CA GLN A 7 15.14 10.97 -15.33
C GLN A 7 14.15 10.23 -14.45
N ILE A 8 14.28 8.90 -14.37
CA ILE A 8 13.45 8.03 -13.55
C ILE A 8 13.64 8.38 -12.06
N VAL A 9 14.86 8.63 -11.61
CA VAL A 9 15.16 9.05 -10.23
C VAL A 9 14.47 10.35 -9.89
N TYR A 10 14.60 11.40 -10.73
CA TYR A 10 13.94 12.69 -10.49
C TYR A 10 12.43 12.56 -10.48
N PHE A 11 11.84 11.79 -11.40
CA PHE A 11 10.40 11.58 -11.45
C PHE A 11 9.89 10.78 -10.25
N ALA A 12 10.57 9.69 -9.89
CA ALA A 12 10.24 8.88 -8.72
C ALA A 12 10.33 9.69 -7.43
N THR A 13 11.36 10.53 -7.29
CA THR A 13 11.51 11.43 -6.15
C THR A 13 10.38 12.46 -6.09
N ALA A 14 10.04 13.09 -7.22
CA ALA A 14 8.92 14.02 -7.29
C ALA A 14 7.59 13.36 -6.86
N MET A 15 7.32 12.17 -7.40
CA MET A 15 6.11 11.40 -7.06
C MET A 15 6.10 11.00 -5.58
N SER A 16 7.25 10.63 -5.03
CA SER A 16 7.37 10.23 -3.63
C SER A 16 7.16 11.38 -2.67
N LEU A 17 7.70 12.57 -2.96
CA LEU A 17 7.51 13.76 -2.13
C LEU A 17 6.02 14.09 -1.95
N VAL A 18 5.26 14.05 -3.03
CA VAL A 18 3.81 14.31 -2.97
C VAL A 18 3.04 13.19 -2.26
N ASN A 19 3.54 11.96 -2.32
CA ASN A 19 2.93 10.81 -1.66
C ASN A 19 3.23 10.75 -0.15
N LEU A 20 4.16 11.58 0.38
CA LEU A 20 4.49 11.61 1.81
C LEU A 20 3.26 11.96 2.66
N GLY A 21 2.48 12.96 2.27
CA GLY A 21 1.27 13.38 3.00
C GLY A 21 0.26 12.23 3.17
N ASP A 22 0.04 11.44 2.12
CA ASP A 22 -0.82 10.24 2.21
C ASP A 22 -0.22 9.17 3.13
N SER A 23 1.07 8.92 3.04
CA SER A 23 1.75 7.94 3.90
C SER A 23 1.65 8.32 5.37
N LEU A 24 1.89 9.59 5.70
CA LEU A 24 1.78 10.13 7.06
C LEU A 24 0.35 10.08 7.60
N PHE A 25 -0.62 10.25 6.74
CA PHE A 25 -2.02 10.15 7.12
C PHE A 25 -2.36 8.80 7.76
N TYR A 26 -1.78 7.70 7.27
CA TYR A 26 -1.94 6.36 7.84
C TYR A 26 -1.20 6.14 9.17
N VAL A 27 -0.18 6.95 9.47
CA VAL A 27 0.56 6.89 10.75
C VAL A 27 -0.10 7.77 11.79
N ILE A 28 -0.36 9.03 11.43
CA ILE A 28 -0.71 10.08 12.40
C ILE A 28 -2.22 10.07 12.71
N VAL A 29 -3.09 9.98 11.71
CA VAL A 29 -4.54 10.07 11.96
C VAL A 29 -5.04 8.96 12.88
N PRO A 30 -4.65 7.68 12.73
CA PRO A 30 -5.03 6.62 13.66
C PRO A 30 -4.62 6.86 15.12
N THR A 31 -3.54 7.59 15.36
CA THR A 31 -3.05 7.89 16.72
C THR A 31 -3.64 9.18 17.28
N TYR A 32 -4.02 10.12 16.41
CA TYR A 32 -4.38 11.49 16.79
C TYR A 32 -5.85 11.87 16.58
N TYR A 33 -6.68 10.94 16.07
CA TYR A 33 -8.06 11.22 15.62
C TYR A 33 -8.96 11.82 16.68
N THR A 34 -8.78 11.47 17.94
CA THR A 34 -9.55 12.04 19.07
C THR A 34 -9.33 13.55 19.23
N HIS A 35 -8.10 14.02 19.03
CA HIS A 35 -7.76 15.45 19.06
C HIS A 35 -8.31 16.20 17.83
N LEU A 36 -8.59 15.47 16.73
CA LEU A 36 -9.24 16.03 15.54
C LEU A 36 -10.77 16.03 15.64
N GLY A 37 -11.34 15.61 16.77
CA GLY A 37 -12.79 15.49 16.93
C GLY A 37 -13.45 14.42 16.06
N LEU A 38 -12.67 13.45 15.56
CA LEU A 38 -13.16 12.38 14.70
C LEU A 38 -13.63 11.18 15.54
N ILE A 39 -14.71 10.54 15.10
CA ILE A 39 -15.12 9.24 15.64
C ILE A 39 -14.42 8.09 14.87
N PRO A 40 -14.25 6.89 15.49
CA PRO A 40 -13.54 5.78 14.87
C PRO A 40 -14.01 5.45 13.45
N PHE A 41 -15.31 5.34 13.21
CA PHE A 41 -15.84 5.00 11.89
C PHE A 41 -15.51 6.05 10.82
N GLN A 42 -15.46 7.34 11.18
CA GLN A 42 -15.02 8.40 10.27
C GLN A 42 -13.56 8.21 9.83
N VAL A 43 -12.67 7.79 10.74
CA VAL A 43 -11.29 7.45 10.39
C VAL A 43 -11.25 6.29 9.39
N GLY A 44 -12.07 5.25 9.59
CA GLY A 44 -12.23 4.15 8.65
C GLY A 44 -12.63 4.62 7.25
N ILE A 45 -13.60 5.54 7.15
CA ILE A 45 -14.02 6.16 5.89
C ILE A 45 -12.86 6.92 5.25
N LEU A 46 -12.16 7.78 6.00
CA LEU A 46 -11.05 8.58 5.50
C LEU A 46 -9.89 7.71 4.97
N LEU A 47 -9.59 6.60 5.61
CA LEU A 47 -8.53 5.68 5.19
C LEU A 47 -8.96 4.79 4.00
N SER A 48 -10.25 4.68 3.72
CA SER A 48 -10.82 3.88 2.64
C SER A 48 -11.09 4.68 1.37
N VAL A 49 -11.63 5.90 1.52
CA VAL A 49 -12.26 6.64 0.42
C VAL A 49 -11.34 6.91 -0.76
N ASN A 50 -10.07 7.25 -0.52
CA ASN A 50 -9.13 7.50 -1.62
C ASN A 50 -8.94 6.27 -2.52
N ARG A 51 -9.09 5.06 -1.99
CA ARG A 51 -9.01 3.80 -2.77
C ARG A 51 -10.28 3.52 -3.54
N TRP A 52 -11.44 3.77 -2.94
CA TRP A 52 -12.71 3.72 -3.64
C TRP A 52 -12.73 4.68 -4.84
N VAL A 53 -12.28 5.92 -4.63
CA VAL A 53 -12.15 6.91 -5.70
C VAL A 53 -11.20 6.41 -6.79
N ARG A 54 -10.05 5.84 -6.43
CA ARG A 54 -9.09 5.29 -7.39
C ARG A 54 -9.66 4.15 -8.23
N LEU A 55 -10.46 3.26 -7.66
CA LEU A 55 -11.12 2.19 -8.42
C LEU A 55 -11.97 2.77 -9.57
N ALA A 56 -12.62 3.91 -9.35
CA ALA A 56 -13.39 4.60 -10.38
C ALA A 56 -12.52 5.45 -11.32
N THR A 57 -11.50 6.15 -10.78
CA THR A 57 -10.76 7.17 -11.53
C THR A 57 -9.51 6.65 -12.26
N ASN A 58 -9.07 5.42 -12.02
CA ASN A 58 -7.95 4.83 -12.75
C ASN A 58 -8.24 4.76 -14.26
N HIS A 59 -9.45 4.38 -14.66
CA HIS A 59 -9.86 4.37 -16.06
C HIS A 59 -9.96 5.77 -16.66
N LEU A 60 -10.41 6.76 -15.87
CA LEU A 60 -10.45 8.16 -16.29
C LEU A 60 -9.05 8.73 -16.52
N ALA A 61 -8.08 8.38 -15.68
CA ALA A 61 -6.69 8.79 -15.85
C ALA A 61 -6.08 8.20 -17.14
N GLU A 62 -6.32 6.92 -17.39
CA GLU A 62 -5.90 6.28 -18.66
C GLU A 62 -6.52 6.96 -19.87
N TYR A 63 -7.84 7.14 -19.86
CA TYR A 63 -8.57 7.82 -20.95
C TYR A 63 -8.07 9.27 -21.15
N GLY A 64 -7.88 10.01 -20.06
CA GLY A 64 -7.38 11.39 -20.09
C GLY A 64 -6.01 11.49 -20.75
N TYR A 65 -5.06 10.66 -20.40
CA TYR A 65 -3.72 10.65 -21.01
C TYR A 65 -3.74 10.21 -22.48
N ARG A 66 -4.61 9.28 -22.86
CA ARG A 66 -4.74 8.82 -24.27
C ARG A 66 -5.38 9.86 -25.15
N ARG A 67 -6.42 10.55 -24.66
CA ARG A 67 -7.22 11.49 -25.47
C ARG A 67 -6.62 12.89 -25.49
N TYR A 68 -6.04 13.32 -24.39
CA TYR A 68 -5.48 14.66 -24.21
C TYR A 68 -4.09 14.56 -23.59
N PRO A 69 -3.05 14.21 -24.37
CA PRO A 69 -1.69 14.11 -23.87
C PRO A 69 -1.19 15.50 -23.45
N SER A 70 -1.41 15.86 -22.21
CA SER A 70 -1.07 17.18 -21.67
C SER A 70 -0.30 17.04 -20.37
N ASP A 71 0.77 17.81 -20.23
CA ASP A 71 1.52 17.96 -19.00
C ASP A 71 0.70 18.58 -17.88
N LEU A 72 -0.40 19.26 -18.22
CA LEU A 72 -1.28 19.91 -17.25
C LEU A 72 -1.92 18.91 -16.28
N TRP A 73 -2.30 17.70 -16.74
CA TRP A 73 -2.84 16.65 -15.86
C TRP A 73 -1.86 16.27 -14.76
N LEU A 74 -0.60 16.11 -15.14
CA LEU A 74 0.43 15.72 -14.21
C LEU A 74 0.83 16.86 -13.27
N LEU A 75 0.98 18.09 -13.81
CA LEU A 75 1.25 19.28 -12.98
C LEU A 75 0.11 19.54 -12.01
N GLY A 76 -1.15 19.42 -12.48
CA GLY A 76 -2.33 19.51 -11.63
C GLY A 76 -2.34 18.46 -10.53
N ALA A 77 -1.99 17.22 -10.84
CA ALA A 77 -1.93 16.14 -9.86
C ALA A 77 -0.83 16.37 -8.80
N PHE A 78 0.36 16.86 -9.18
CA PHE A 78 1.41 17.24 -8.24
C PHE A 78 0.99 18.42 -7.35
N PHE A 79 0.41 19.45 -7.95
CA PHE A 79 -0.08 20.60 -7.20
C PHE A 79 -1.19 20.21 -6.22
N THR A 80 -2.18 19.42 -6.68
CA THR A 80 -3.26 18.90 -5.84
C THR A 80 -2.71 18.12 -4.64
N GLY A 81 -1.70 17.29 -4.83
CA GLY A 81 -1.09 16.52 -3.74
C GLY A 81 -0.41 17.41 -2.69
N ALA A 82 0.28 18.47 -3.11
CA ALA A 82 0.87 19.44 -2.19
C ALA A 82 -0.20 20.21 -1.41
N VAL A 83 -1.25 20.68 -2.10
CA VAL A 83 -2.41 21.36 -1.49
C VAL A 83 -3.14 20.44 -0.51
N VAL A 84 -3.40 19.20 -0.90
CA VAL A 84 -4.08 18.22 -0.04
C VAL A 84 -3.27 17.96 1.23
N SER A 85 -1.95 17.80 1.14
CA SER A 85 -1.09 17.62 2.31
C SER A 85 -1.18 18.82 3.26
N THR A 86 -1.20 20.05 2.73
CA THR A 86 -1.41 21.27 3.52
C THR A 86 -2.80 21.32 4.15
N ILE A 87 -3.84 20.95 3.38
CA ILE A 87 -5.23 20.89 3.88
C ILE A 87 -5.33 19.89 5.03
N TYR A 88 -4.66 18.74 4.99
CA TYR A 88 -4.67 17.81 6.12
C TYR A 88 -4.20 18.47 7.41
N GLY A 89 -3.17 19.32 7.37
CA GLY A 89 -2.67 20.04 8.55
C GLY A 89 -3.60 21.13 9.08
N LEU A 90 -4.45 21.69 8.22
CA LEU A 90 -5.35 22.80 8.53
C LEU A 90 -6.81 22.35 8.71
N ALA A 91 -7.14 21.11 8.39
CA ALA A 91 -8.51 20.61 8.43
C ALA A 91 -8.99 20.46 9.88
N THR A 92 -10.14 21.04 10.17
CA THR A 92 -10.81 21.00 11.46
C THR A 92 -12.11 20.21 11.46
N THR A 93 -12.55 19.74 10.28
CA THR A 93 -13.82 19.04 10.12
C THR A 93 -13.65 17.75 9.31
N PHE A 94 -14.47 16.74 9.63
CA PHE A 94 -14.51 15.49 8.87
C PHE A 94 -14.71 15.71 7.36
N PHE A 95 -15.60 16.61 6.97
CA PHE A 95 -15.90 16.85 5.57
C PHE A 95 -14.72 17.44 4.79
N LEU A 96 -13.91 18.30 5.42
CA LEU A 96 -12.73 18.86 4.78
C LEU A 96 -11.67 17.78 4.56
N PHE A 97 -11.44 16.90 5.54
CA PHE A 97 -10.62 15.71 5.36
C PHE A 97 -11.15 14.81 4.24
N LEU A 98 -12.47 14.57 4.21
CA LEU A 98 -13.09 13.71 3.20
C LEU A 98 -12.89 14.26 1.78
N LEU A 99 -13.13 15.55 1.56
CA LEU A 99 -12.90 16.20 0.27
C LEU A 99 -11.42 16.13 -0.14
N ALA A 100 -10.51 16.39 0.79
CA ALA A 100 -9.08 16.28 0.55
C ALA A 100 -8.68 14.83 0.17
N ARG A 101 -9.24 13.82 0.83
CA ARG A 101 -9.00 12.39 0.52
C ARG A 101 -9.55 12.00 -0.87
N ILE A 102 -10.72 12.54 -1.26
CA ILE A 102 -11.27 12.34 -2.61
C ILE A 102 -10.36 13.00 -3.65
N ALA A 103 -9.98 14.26 -3.44
CA ALA A 103 -9.06 14.98 -4.33
C ALA A 103 -7.72 14.26 -4.47
N TRP A 104 -7.17 13.74 -3.36
CA TRP A 104 -5.97 12.92 -3.38
C TRP A 104 -6.15 11.62 -4.19
N GLY A 105 -7.28 10.92 -4.02
CA GLY A 105 -7.58 9.69 -4.76
C GLY A 105 -7.57 9.93 -6.28
N ILE A 106 -8.18 11.03 -6.75
CA ILE A 106 -8.17 11.45 -8.15
C ILE A 106 -6.73 11.75 -8.60
N ALA A 107 -6.04 12.65 -7.89
CA ALA A 107 -4.67 13.05 -8.23
C ALA A 107 -3.72 11.86 -8.30
N TYR A 108 -3.82 10.93 -7.36
CA TYR A 108 -2.97 9.75 -7.31
C TYR A 108 -3.21 8.79 -8.49
N SER A 109 -4.44 8.67 -9.01
CA SER A 109 -4.71 7.90 -10.22
C SER A 109 -3.91 8.43 -11.42
N PHE A 110 -3.86 9.75 -11.59
CA PHE A 110 -3.07 10.39 -12.66
C PHE A 110 -1.55 10.23 -12.41
N LEU A 111 -1.09 10.41 -11.18
CA LEU A 111 0.33 10.24 -10.83
C LEU A 111 0.81 8.81 -11.08
N ARG A 112 0.03 7.81 -10.66
CA ARG A 112 0.36 6.40 -10.84
C ARG A 112 0.46 6.03 -12.32
N GLN A 113 -0.51 6.45 -13.13
CA GLN A 113 -0.51 6.20 -14.57
C GLN A 113 0.69 6.88 -15.25
N ALA A 114 0.94 8.16 -14.94
CA ALA A 114 2.08 8.90 -15.47
C ALA A 114 3.42 8.28 -15.08
N GLY A 115 3.52 7.75 -13.85
CA GLY A 115 4.75 7.10 -13.37
C GLY A 115 5.13 5.89 -14.22
N VAL A 116 4.19 5.00 -14.46
CA VAL A 116 4.40 3.82 -15.31
C VAL A 116 4.75 4.24 -16.74
N MET A 117 3.98 5.17 -17.33
CA MET A 117 4.22 5.67 -18.68
C MET A 117 5.59 6.34 -18.82
N HIS A 118 6.03 7.11 -17.81
CA HIS A 118 7.34 7.76 -17.81
C HIS A 118 8.49 6.75 -17.80
N VAL A 119 8.41 5.70 -16.97
CA VAL A 119 9.41 4.62 -16.95
C VAL A 119 9.47 3.91 -18.30
N VAL A 120 8.31 3.56 -18.87
CA VAL A 120 8.24 2.91 -20.20
C VAL A 120 8.84 3.82 -21.29
N ALA A 121 8.56 5.13 -21.26
CA ALA A 121 9.09 6.08 -22.23
C ALA A 121 10.62 6.29 -22.14
N CYS A 122 11.18 6.22 -20.94
CA CYS A 122 12.61 6.41 -20.70
C CYS A 122 13.44 5.14 -20.86
N SER A 123 12.81 3.95 -20.94
CA SER A 123 13.51 2.66 -20.91
C SER A 123 13.64 2.03 -22.31
N ALA A 124 14.81 1.46 -22.61
CA ALA A 124 14.96 0.53 -23.71
C ALA A 124 14.23 -0.79 -23.40
N GLU A 125 13.83 -1.55 -24.43
CA GLU A 125 13.06 -2.80 -24.24
C GLU A 125 13.77 -3.82 -23.32
N ASN A 126 15.07 -3.93 -23.45
CA ASN A 126 15.90 -4.86 -22.67
C ASN A 126 16.23 -4.36 -21.25
N ALA A 127 15.91 -3.12 -20.90
CA ALA A 127 16.21 -2.50 -19.60
C ALA A 127 14.96 -2.10 -18.80
N LEU A 128 13.74 -2.38 -19.30
CA LEU A 128 12.49 -1.94 -18.69
C LEU A 128 12.34 -2.47 -17.26
N THR A 129 12.66 -3.73 -17.00
CA THR A 129 12.55 -4.34 -15.67
C THR A 129 13.50 -3.69 -14.67
N GLU A 130 14.75 -3.43 -15.09
CA GLU A 130 15.74 -2.73 -14.26
C GLU A 130 15.26 -1.32 -13.90
N GLN A 131 14.80 -0.57 -14.89
CA GLN A 131 14.33 0.81 -14.69
C GLN A 131 13.06 0.88 -13.82
N MET A 132 12.16 -0.09 -13.94
CA MET A 132 11.01 -0.23 -13.06
C MET A 132 11.47 -0.55 -11.62
N GLY A 133 12.53 -1.35 -11.47
CA GLY A 133 13.18 -1.61 -10.19
C GLY A 133 13.71 -0.33 -9.52
N TYR A 134 14.40 0.54 -10.26
CA TYR A 134 14.83 1.85 -9.75
C TYR A 134 13.64 2.72 -9.32
N PHE A 135 12.60 2.80 -10.14
CA PHE A 135 11.40 3.57 -9.84
C PHE A 135 10.72 3.10 -8.56
N THR A 136 10.49 1.80 -8.43
CA THR A 136 9.83 1.21 -7.25
C THR A 136 10.71 1.28 -6.01
N GLY A 137 12.02 1.07 -6.15
CA GLY A 137 12.99 1.16 -5.06
C GLY A 137 13.08 2.55 -4.46
N ILE A 138 13.15 3.60 -5.31
CA ILE A 138 13.18 4.99 -4.85
C ILE A 138 11.87 5.34 -4.12
N ASN A 139 10.71 4.94 -4.68
CA ASN A 139 9.44 5.15 -4.02
C ASN A 139 9.36 4.44 -2.65
N ALA A 140 9.93 3.24 -2.54
CA ALA A 140 9.98 2.51 -1.28
C ALA A 140 10.88 3.20 -0.24
N LEU A 141 12.07 3.69 -0.65
CA LEU A 141 12.99 4.42 0.23
C LEU A 141 12.34 5.70 0.80
N TRP A 142 11.75 6.52 -0.06
CA TRP A 142 11.07 7.74 0.38
C TRP A 142 9.88 7.45 1.29
N ARG A 143 9.10 6.42 0.97
CA ARG A 143 7.97 6.00 1.81
C ARG A 143 8.45 5.55 3.19
N THR A 144 9.47 4.70 3.25
CA THR A 144 10.06 4.21 4.51
C THR A 144 10.57 5.36 5.37
N SER A 145 11.39 6.24 4.77
CA SER A 145 11.93 7.41 5.47
C SER A 145 10.82 8.37 5.92
N GLY A 146 9.83 8.62 5.04
CA GLY A 146 8.71 9.49 5.33
C GLY A 146 7.85 9.01 6.48
N LEU A 147 7.55 7.71 6.55
CA LEU A 147 6.75 7.13 7.63
C LEU A 147 7.43 7.31 9.00
N PHE A 148 8.73 7.03 9.08
CA PHE A 148 9.48 7.17 10.33
C PHE A 148 9.70 8.64 10.70
N LEU A 149 10.26 9.44 9.79
CA LEU A 149 10.55 10.86 10.04
C LEU A 149 9.27 11.66 10.28
N GLY A 150 8.19 11.31 9.60
CA GLY A 150 6.91 11.99 9.78
C GLY A 150 6.27 11.71 11.12
N GLY A 151 6.36 10.48 11.65
CA GLY A 151 5.95 10.18 13.02
C GLY A 151 6.77 10.99 14.03
N LEU A 152 8.10 11.05 13.85
CA LEU A 152 9.01 11.83 14.67
C LEU A 152 8.70 13.35 14.60
N CYS A 153 8.48 13.89 13.40
CA CYS A 153 8.10 15.27 13.21
C CYS A 153 6.76 15.59 13.89
N HIS A 154 5.78 14.68 13.81
CA HIS A 154 4.50 14.87 14.49
C HIS A 154 4.66 14.93 16.01
N ASP A 155 5.43 14.05 16.60
CA ASP A 155 5.62 14.00 18.04
C ASP A 155 6.39 15.20 18.59
N HIS A 156 7.21 15.88 17.74
CA HIS A 156 7.99 17.07 18.14
C HIS A 156 7.34 18.39 17.76
N PHE A 157 6.77 18.49 16.54
CA PHE A 157 6.24 19.75 15.99
C PHE A 157 4.71 19.80 15.95
N GLY A 158 4.04 18.67 16.24
CA GLY A 158 2.60 18.53 16.23
C GLY A 158 2.01 18.32 14.84
N PHE A 159 0.70 18.13 14.80
CA PHE A 159 -0.07 17.71 13.62
C PHE A 159 0.03 18.73 12.46
N THR A 160 -0.33 19.97 12.75
CA THR A 160 -0.42 21.05 11.75
C THR A 160 0.92 21.30 11.07
N MET A 161 1.98 21.50 11.86
CA MET A 161 3.31 21.82 11.32
C MET A 161 3.86 20.68 10.48
N THR A 162 3.62 19.44 10.88
CA THR A 162 4.07 18.25 10.12
C THR A 162 3.42 18.20 8.74
N PHE A 163 2.09 18.32 8.66
CA PHE A 163 1.40 18.23 7.37
C PHE A 163 1.61 19.46 6.49
N VAL A 164 1.63 20.66 7.04
CA VAL A 164 1.94 21.88 6.29
C VAL A 164 3.37 21.84 5.76
N GLY A 165 4.33 21.44 6.61
CA GLY A 165 5.73 21.27 6.19
C GLY A 165 5.89 20.26 5.04
N VAL A 166 5.19 19.12 5.12
CA VAL A 166 5.17 18.13 4.02
C VAL A 166 4.47 18.69 2.78
N GLY A 167 3.41 19.47 2.92
CA GLY A 167 2.76 20.15 1.80
C GLY A 167 3.71 21.11 1.08
N ILE A 168 4.45 21.94 1.82
CA ILE A 168 5.45 22.84 1.28
C ILE A 168 6.59 22.05 0.60
N LEU A 169 7.10 21.00 1.26
CA LEU A 169 8.14 20.12 0.69
C LEU A 169 7.67 19.47 -0.62
N SER A 170 6.40 19.10 -0.70
CA SER A 170 5.79 18.49 -1.88
C SER A 170 5.77 19.44 -3.08
N LEU A 171 5.83 20.76 -2.91
CA LEU A 171 5.95 21.71 -4.02
C LEU A 171 7.26 21.53 -4.80
N LEU A 172 8.31 20.99 -4.17
CA LEU A 172 9.56 20.64 -4.86
C LEU A 172 9.36 19.58 -5.95
N ALA A 173 8.25 18.83 -5.90
CA ALA A 173 7.90 17.89 -6.97
C ALA A 173 7.69 18.58 -8.33
N LEU A 174 7.22 19.83 -8.33
CA LEU A 174 6.96 20.59 -9.57
C LEU A 174 8.23 20.86 -10.38
N PRO A 175 9.30 21.46 -9.81
CA PRO A 175 10.57 21.65 -10.54
C PRO A 175 11.25 20.32 -10.85
N LEU A 176 11.23 19.33 -9.95
CA LEU A 176 11.80 17.99 -10.19
C LEU A 176 11.14 17.29 -11.38
N ASN A 177 9.80 17.37 -11.48
CA ASN A 177 9.07 16.83 -12.63
C ASN A 177 9.46 17.52 -13.94
N ARG A 178 9.63 18.86 -13.94
CA ARG A 178 10.09 19.61 -15.13
C ARG A 178 11.48 19.16 -15.58
N ILE A 179 12.41 18.93 -14.65
CA ILE A 179 13.76 18.42 -14.93
C ILE A 179 13.68 17.01 -15.53
N ALA A 180 12.88 16.13 -14.94
CA ALA A 180 12.69 14.76 -15.40
C ALA A 180 12.16 14.71 -16.85
N ARG A 181 11.24 15.60 -17.22
CA ARG A 181 10.53 15.55 -18.50
C ARG A 181 11.21 16.30 -19.66
N LYS A 182 11.99 17.34 -19.37
CA LYS A 182 12.75 18.10 -20.42
C LYS A 182 13.59 17.20 -21.34
N GLN A 183 13.73 15.94 -21.00
CA GLN A 183 14.63 14.99 -21.65
C GLN A 183 13.92 13.75 -22.22
N ALA A 184 12.64 13.54 -21.97
CA ALA A 184 11.88 12.39 -22.44
C ALA A 184 10.94 12.76 -23.58
N ALA A 185 11.28 12.34 -24.81
CA ALA A 185 10.29 12.29 -25.88
C ALA A 185 9.36 11.09 -25.63
N MET A 186 8.04 11.30 -25.55
CA MET A 186 7.10 10.19 -25.43
C MET A 186 7.07 9.38 -26.73
N PRO A 187 7.40 8.08 -26.72
CA PRO A 187 7.20 7.25 -27.91
C PRO A 187 5.72 6.92 -28.05
N ASP A 188 5.24 7.09 -29.26
CA ASP A 188 3.95 6.55 -29.73
C ASP A 188 4.08 5.01 -29.77
N ARG A 189 3.70 4.34 -28.69
CA ARG A 189 3.74 2.89 -28.65
C ARG A 189 2.33 2.33 -28.53
N GLU A 190 1.85 1.79 -29.63
CA GLU A 190 0.69 0.91 -29.65
C GLU A 190 0.92 -0.28 -28.71
N ALA A 191 -0.01 -0.47 -27.76
CA ALA A 191 0.02 -1.60 -26.86
C ALA A 191 -0.13 -2.90 -27.67
N ARG A 192 0.93 -3.70 -27.76
CA ARG A 192 0.87 -5.04 -28.34
C ARG A 192 -0.17 -5.88 -27.60
N ALA A 193 -1.14 -6.41 -28.34
CA ALA A 193 -2.11 -7.37 -27.84
C ALA A 193 -1.38 -8.63 -27.32
N VAL A 194 -1.39 -8.86 -26.04
CA VAL A 194 -0.85 -10.07 -25.40
C VAL A 194 -1.96 -11.10 -25.27
N LYS A 195 -1.65 -12.36 -25.61
CA LYS A 195 -2.54 -13.52 -25.59
C LYS A 195 -3.28 -13.62 -24.24
N GLU A 196 -4.59 -13.53 -24.26
CA GLU A 196 -5.44 -13.54 -23.05
C GLU A 196 -5.48 -14.94 -22.43
N SER A 197 -4.99 -15.07 -21.21
CA SER A 197 -5.25 -16.23 -20.35
C SER A 197 -6.45 -15.97 -19.42
N GLY A 198 -7.20 -17.01 -19.11
CA GLY A 198 -8.46 -16.94 -18.41
C GLY A 198 -8.38 -16.34 -16.98
N ARG A 199 -9.48 -15.78 -16.53
CA ARG A 199 -9.66 -15.19 -15.20
C ARG A 199 -9.56 -16.28 -14.12
N ASN A 200 -8.52 -16.27 -13.29
CA ASN A 200 -8.39 -17.22 -12.18
C ASN A 200 -9.08 -16.68 -10.93
N GLY A 201 -10.31 -17.17 -10.63
CA GLY A 201 -11.12 -16.72 -9.50
C GLY A 201 -10.43 -16.89 -8.13
N ALA A 202 -9.59 -17.92 -7.98
CA ALA A 202 -8.84 -18.13 -6.74
C ALA A 202 -7.84 -17.00 -6.46
N LEU A 203 -7.10 -16.52 -7.48
CA LEU A 203 -6.18 -15.39 -7.34
C LEU A 203 -6.92 -14.10 -6.94
N VAL A 204 -8.11 -13.86 -7.49
CA VAL A 204 -8.94 -12.71 -7.10
C VAL A 204 -9.34 -12.82 -5.64
N CYS A 205 -9.80 -14.00 -5.20
CA CYS A 205 -10.14 -14.25 -3.79
C CYS A 205 -8.92 -13.99 -2.87
N PHE A 206 -7.76 -14.53 -3.20
CA PHE A 206 -6.54 -14.33 -2.43
C PHE A 206 -6.13 -12.85 -2.38
N GLY A 207 -6.26 -12.12 -3.48
CA GLY A 207 -6.02 -10.68 -3.54
C GLY A 207 -6.94 -9.90 -2.59
N ILE A 208 -8.25 -10.23 -2.57
CA ILE A 208 -9.21 -9.61 -1.65
C ILE A 208 -8.82 -9.90 -0.20
N VAL A 209 -8.55 -11.15 0.17
CA VAL A 209 -8.17 -11.55 1.53
C VAL A 209 -6.93 -10.80 2.00
N MET A 210 -5.88 -10.76 1.20
CA MET A 210 -4.65 -10.06 1.52
C MET A 210 -4.84 -8.55 1.65
N GLY A 211 -5.57 -7.97 0.69
CA GLY A 211 -5.86 -6.55 0.70
C GLY A 211 -6.68 -6.15 1.93
N LEU A 212 -7.74 -6.91 2.23
CA LEU A 212 -8.66 -6.64 3.33
C LEU A 212 -7.95 -6.71 4.68
N VAL A 213 -7.20 -7.76 4.95
CA VAL A 213 -6.56 -7.97 6.26
C VAL A 213 -5.28 -7.15 6.37
N GLY A 214 -4.26 -7.45 5.57
CA GLY A 214 -2.93 -6.86 5.71
C GLY A 214 -2.91 -5.37 5.40
N GLY A 215 -3.23 -5.02 4.17
CA GLY A 215 -3.16 -3.63 3.68
C GLY A 215 -4.30 -2.73 4.15
N GLY A 216 -5.46 -3.32 4.44
CA GLY A 216 -6.65 -2.60 4.87
C GLY A 216 -6.78 -2.53 6.40
N MET A 217 -7.21 -3.63 7.00
CA MET A 217 -7.62 -3.65 8.41
C MET A 217 -6.45 -3.45 9.36
N ILE A 218 -5.38 -4.27 9.26
CA ILE A 218 -4.26 -4.24 10.21
C ILE A 218 -3.49 -2.91 10.13
N ILE A 219 -3.07 -2.50 8.92
CA ILE A 219 -2.29 -1.27 8.77
C ILE A 219 -3.06 -0.03 9.21
N SER A 220 -4.34 0.04 8.88
CA SER A 220 -5.16 1.20 9.21
C SER A 220 -5.42 1.37 10.71
N THR A 221 -5.42 0.28 11.48
CA THR A 221 -5.71 0.28 12.92
C THR A 221 -4.48 0.12 13.80
N LEU A 222 -3.29 -0.12 13.21
CA LEU A 222 -2.07 -0.38 13.96
C LEU A 222 -1.72 0.75 14.94
N GLY A 223 -1.82 2.01 14.49
CA GLY A 223 -1.59 3.18 15.35
C GLY A 223 -2.57 3.25 16.52
N LEU A 224 -3.85 2.93 16.28
CA LEU A 224 -4.85 2.85 17.36
C LEU A 224 -4.51 1.76 18.36
N VAL A 225 -4.15 0.57 17.90
CA VAL A 225 -3.77 -0.55 18.77
C VAL A 225 -2.55 -0.21 19.60
N LEU A 226 -1.51 0.38 19.01
CA LEU A 226 -0.31 0.80 19.73
C LEU A 226 -0.63 1.89 20.74
N LYS A 227 -1.42 2.94 20.36
CA LYS A 227 -1.85 3.99 21.27
C LYS A 227 -2.59 3.46 22.50
N THR A 228 -3.47 2.50 22.29
CA THR A 228 -4.24 1.90 23.39
C THR A 228 -3.36 1.13 24.39
N ARG A 229 -2.22 0.62 23.92
CA ARG A 229 -1.28 -0.18 24.74
C ARG A 229 -0.21 0.66 25.43
N VAL A 230 0.32 1.70 24.78
CA VAL A 230 1.45 2.50 25.30
C VAL A 230 1.04 3.93 25.72
N GLY A 231 -0.20 4.35 25.43
CA GLY A 231 -0.62 5.73 25.60
C GLY A 231 -0.13 6.64 24.47
N GLU A 232 -0.02 7.93 24.74
CA GLU A 232 0.45 8.91 23.75
C GLU A 232 1.96 8.92 23.60
N SER A 233 2.69 8.56 24.68
CA SER A 233 4.14 8.45 24.71
C SER A 233 4.60 7.45 25.78
N PHE A 234 5.80 6.94 25.61
CA PHE A 234 6.43 6.01 26.55
C PHE A 234 7.95 6.22 26.61
N HIS A 235 8.59 5.73 27.68
CA HIS A 235 10.03 5.83 27.81
C HIS A 235 10.69 4.58 27.23
N LEU A 236 11.61 4.78 26.29
CA LEU A 236 12.46 3.74 25.72
C LEU A 236 13.93 4.10 25.95
N ALA A 237 14.65 3.32 26.73
CA ALA A 237 16.06 3.57 27.07
C ALA A 237 16.34 5.01 27.56
N GLY A 238 15.42 5.58 28.34
CA GLY A 238 15.52 6.96 28.88
C GLY A 238 15.04 8.07 27.97
N PHE A 239 14.68 7.78 26.72
CA PHE A 239 14.11 8.76 25.78
C PHE A 239 12.59 8.67 25.76
N LEU A 240 11.92 9.85 25.71
CA LEU A 240 10.48 9.92 25.51
C LEU A 240 10.17 9.71 24.03
N VAL A 241 9.45 8.63 23.70
CA VAL A 241 9.06 8.27 22.33
C VAL A 241 7.54 8.39 22.22
N GLY A 242 7.07 9.16 21.24
CA GLY A 242 5.63 9.28 20.97
C GLY A 242 5.10 8.08 20.18
N VAL A 243 3.81 7.82 20.32
CA VAL A 243 3.14 6.69 19.64
C VAL A 243 3.14 6.82 18.12
N ALA A 244 3.15 8.05 17.57
CA ALA A 244 3.24 8.25 16.13
C ALA A 244 4.64 7.84 15.61
N THR A 245 5.71 8.15 16.34
CA THR A 245 7.07 7.67 16.04
C THR A 245 7.13 6.15 16.05
N LEU A 246 6.59 5.49 17.08
CA LEU A 246 6.55 4.02 17.15
C LEU A 246 5.78 3.42 15.97
N THR A 247 4.60 3.96 15.67
CA THR A 247 3.78 3.50 14.55
C THR A 247 4.50 3.68 13.21
N GLY A 248 5.12 4.84 13.02
CA GLY A 248 5.92 5.15 11.83
C GLY A 248 7.12 4.21 11.69
N PHE A 249 7.81 3.90 12.78
CA PHE A 249 8.93 2.94 12.80
C PHE A 249 8.47 1.54 12.40
N VAL A 250 7.40 1.03 13.02
CA VAL A 250 6.84 -0.30 12.70
C VAL A 250 6.43 -0.39 11.23
N MET A 251 5.78 0.64 10.69
CA MET A 251 5.40 0.70 9.28
C MET A 251 6.61 0.84 8.34
N ALA A 252 7.63 1.60 8.74
CA ALA A 252 8.87 1.74 7.98
C ALA A 252 9.62 0.41 7.88
N VAL A 253 9.77 -0.32 9.00
CA VAL A 253 10.39 -1.66 9.01
C VAL A 253 9.61 -2.64 8.13
N ARG A 254 8.28 -2.61 8.19
CA ARG A 254 7.44 -3.40 7.28
C ARG A 254 7.76 -3.11 5.81
N HIS A 255 7.87 -1.83 5.41
CA HIS A 255 8.19 -1.49 4.02
C HIS A 255 9.60 -1.89 3.61
N LEU A 256 10.57 -1.90 4.55
CA LEU A 256 11.89 -2.47 4.31
C LEU A 256 11.80 -3.99 4.07
N ILE A 257 10.99 -4.70 4.84
CA ILE A 257 10.72 -6.13 4.64
C ILE A 257 10.11 -6.37 3.25
N ASP A 258 9.13 -5.55 2.83
CA ASP A 258 8.53 -5.65 1.49
C ASP A 258 9.59 -5.44 0.38
N GLY A 259 10.48 -4.46 0.54
CA GLY A 259 11.48 -4.10 -0.48
C GLY A 259 12.67 -5.05 -0.55
N VAL A 260 13.27 -5.38 0.59
CA VAL A 260 14.49 -6.20 0.66
C VAL A 260 14.18 -7.69 0.79
N GLY A 261 13.14 -8.02 1.55
CA GLY A 261 12.74 -9.41 1.80
C GLY A 261 12.07 -10.08 0.60
N GLY A 262 11.38 -9.30 -0.26
CA GLY A 262 10.63 -9.84 -1.39
C GLY A 262 11.42 -10.82 -2.27
N PRO A 263 12.62 -10.49 -2.78
CA PRO A 263 13.43 -11.41 -3.59
C PRO A 263 13.85 -12.68 -2.85
N VAL A 264 14.24 -12.58 -1.57
CA VAL A 264 14.69 -13.72 -0.76
C VAL A 264 13.51 -14.65 -0.45
N LEU A 265 12.39 -14.09 -0.04
CA LEU A 265 11.17 -14.84 0.25
C LEU A 265 10.56 -15.45 -1.02
N GLY A 266 10.63 -14.74 -2.16
CA GLY A 266 10.23 -15.26 -3.47
C GLY A 266 11.03 -16.50 -3.85
N ALA A 267 12.36 -16.46 -3.72
CA ALA A 267 13.23 -17.61 -4.01
C ALA A 267 12.93 -18.82 -3.10
N LEU A 268 12.55 -18.58 -1.83
CA LEU A 268 12.13 -19.64 -0.93
C LEU A 268 10.80 -20.27 -1.36
N VAL A 269 9.84 -19.45 -1.76
CA VAL A 269 8.54 -19.90 -2.29
C VAL A 269 8.71 -20.74 -3.55
N ASP A 270 9.60 -20.33 -4.46
CA ASP A 270 9.87 -21.06 -5.70
C ASP A 270 10.43 -22.46 -5.43
N ARG A 271 11.28 -22.63 -4.40
CA ARG A 271 11.82 -23.95 -4.00
C ARG A 271 10.75 -24.90 -3.44
N ILE A 272 9.77 -24.37 -2.69
CA ILE A 272 8.70 -25.18 -2.06
C ILE A 272 7.57 -25.44 -3.07
N GLY A 273 7.41 -24.57 -4.03
CA GLY A 273 6.30 -24.55 -4.99
C GLY A 273 5.14 -23.64 -4.53
N TRP A 274 4.70 -22.77 -5.43
CA TRP A 274 3.78 -21.68 -5.13
C TRP A 274 2.46 -22.13 -4.46
N ARG A 275 1.88 -23.26 -4.87
CA ARG A 275 0.60 -23.76 -4.34
C ARG A 275 0.72 -24.17 -2.87
N ARG A 276 1.74 -24.97 -2.54
CA ARG A 276 1.99 -25.41 -1.16
C ARG A 276 2.36 -24.24 -0.27
N SER A 277 3.22 -23.35 -0.78
CA SER A 277 3.60 -22.12 -0.08
C SER A 277 2.41 -21.22 0.19
N THR A 278 1.50 -21.03 -0.79
CA THR A 278 0.30 -20.20 -0.61
C THR A 278 -0.59 -20.75 0.51
N ALA A 279 -0.87 -22.06 0.52
CA ALA A 279 -1.70 -22.67 1.56
C ALA A 279 -1.05 -22.58 2.95
N GLY A 280 0.26 -22.89 3.03
CA GLY A 280 1.03 -22.81 4.27
C GLY A 280 1.16 -21.39 4.80
N LEU A 281 1.38 -20.40 3.92
CA LEU A 281 1.51 -18.99 4.31
C LEU A 281 0.17 -18.39 4.76
N PHE A 282 -0.95 -18.76 4.15
CA PHE A 282 -2.27 -18.35 4.67
C PHE A 282 -2.53 -18.94 6.06
N LEU A 283 -2.22 -20.22 6.27
CA LEU A 283 -2.36 -20.86 7.57
C LEU A 283 -1.43 -20.23 8.63
N LEU A 284 -0.16 -20.04 8.29
CA LEU A 284 0.81 -19.39 9.19
C LEU A 284 0.37 -17.96 9.52
N GLY A 285 -0.06 -17.18 8.51
CA GLY A 285 -0.57 -15.83 8.72
C GLY A 285 -1.81 -15.79 9.62
N SER A 286 -2.72 -16.78 9.50
CA SER A 286 -3.87 -16.94 10.40
C SER A 286 -3.41 -17.17 11.84
N ILE A 287 -2.46 -18.08 12.06
CA ILE A 287 -1.91 -18.38 13.39
C ILE A 287 -1.21 -17.14 13.98
N LEU A 288 -0.38 -16.45 13.18
CA LEU A 288 0.33 -15.26 13.64
C LEU A 288 -0.62 -14.13 14.03
N LEU A 289 -1.70 -13.93 13.28
CA LEU A 289 -2.73 -12.96 13.64
C LEU A 289 -3.47 -13.36 14.91
N LEU A 290 -3.80 -14.65 15.08
CA LEU A 290 -4.39 -15.14 16.32
C LEU A 290 -3.47 -14.87 17.50
N MET A 291 -2.19 -15.21 17.37
CA MET A 291 -1.17 -14.93 18.39
C MET A 291 -1.02 -13.43 18.68
N THR A 292 -1.07 -12.57 17.66
CA THR A 292 -1.02 -11.12 17.85
C THR A 292 -2.19 -10.62 18.69
N GLY A 293 -3.41 -11.15 18.45
CA GLY A 293 -4.60 -10.80 19.23
C GLY A 293 -4.53 -11.22 20.69
N LEU A 294 -3.76 -12.28 21.01
CA LEU A 294 -3.56 -12.79 22.35
C LEU A 294 -2.41 -12.11 23.12
N GLN A 295 -1.57 -11.28 22.44
CA GLN A 295 -0.48 -10.59 23.09
C GLN A 295 -0.96 -9.47 23.99
N GLU A 296 -0.55 -9.48 25.25
CA GLU A 296 -0.77 -8.39 26.20
C GLU A 296 0.38 -7.39 26.19
N ASN A 297 1.61 -7.89 26.00
CA ASN A 297 2.82 -7.09 25.98
C ASN A 297 3.03 -6.46 24.59
N VAL A 298 3.36 -5.16 24.57
CA VAL A 298 3.62 -4.39 23.33
C VAL A 298 4.79 -4.95 22.54
N ALA A 299 5.89 -5.32 23.20
CA ALA A 299 7.04 -5.89 22.51
C ALA A 299 6.68 -7.22 21.82
N GLY A 300 5.96 -8.11 22.52
CA GLY A 300 5.44 -9.36 21.94
C GLY A 300 4.50 -9.10 20.77
N LEU A 301 3.59 -8.13 20.89
CA LEU A 301 2.70 -7.72 19.80
C LEU A 301 3.49 -7.25 18.58
N VAL A 302 4.48 -6.36 18.76
CA VAL A 302 5.32 -5.86 17.67
C VAL A 302 6.12 -6.99 17.01
N VAL A 303 6.70 -7.90 17.78
CA VAL A 303 7.45 -9.04 17.21
C VAL A 303 6.54 -9.94 16.39
N VAL A 304 5.39 -10.35 16.93
CA VAL A 304 4.48 -11.27 16.21
C VAL A 304 3.87 -10.61 14.99
N ILE A 305 3.52 -9.31 15.04
CA ILE A 305 3.00 -8.60 13.88
C ILE A 305 4.08 -8.42 12.80
N MET A 306 5.36 -8.29 13.17
CA MET A 306 6.46 -8.28 12.20
C MET A 306 6.63 -9.63 11.51
N LEU A 307 6.51 -10.74 12.23
CA LEU A 307 6.50 -12.08 11.64
C LEU A 307 5.31 -12.25 10.67
N TYR A 308 4.14 -11.72 11.03
CA TYR A 308 3.00 -11.68 10.12
C TYR A 308 3.30 -10.87 8.86
N PHE A 309 3.96 -9.71 8.95
CA PHE A 309 4.31 -8.92 7.77
C PHE A 309 5.32 -9.64 6.87
N ILE A 310 6.30 -10.35 7.42
CA ILE A 310 7.21 -11.22 6.65
C ILE A 310 6.41 -12.30 5.90
N CYS A 311 5.49 -12.97 6.59
CA CYS A 311 4.60 -13.97 6.00
C CYS A 311 3.73 -13.36 4.88
N ALA A 312 3.14 -12.19 5.11
CA ALA A 312 2.32 -11.47 4.14
C ALA A 312 3.12 -11.03 2.91
N THR A 313 4.38 -10.60 3.08
CA THR A 313 5.28 -10.25 1.97
C THR A 313 5.61 -11.48 1.12
N ALA A 314 5.91 -12.62 1.73
CA ALA A 314 6.15 -13.88 1.02
C ALA A 314 4.91 -14.29 0.21
N LEU A 315 3.74 -14.23 0.83
CA LEU A 315 2.47 -14.55 0.20
C LEU A 315 2.15 -13.60 -0.98
N TYR A 316 2.37 -12.29 -0.79
CA TYR A 316 2.19 -11.29 -1.84
C TYR A 316 3.09 -11.56 -3.04
N THR A 317 4.37 -11.81 -2.79
CA THR A 317 5.36 -12.10 -3.84
C THR A 317 4.99 -13.34 -4.64
N ALA A 318 4.57 -14.43 -3.95
CA ALA A 318 4.12 -15.67 -4.58
C ALA A 318 2.90 -15.45 -5.50
N LEU A 319 1.87 -14.79 -4.99
CA LEU A 319 0.62 -14.58 -5.72
C LEU A 319 0.77 -13.56 -6.86
N TYR A 320 1.62 -12.54 -6.66
CA TYR A 320 1.91 -11.56 -7.72
C TYR A 320 2.67 -12.21 -8.87
N ALA A 321 3.69 -13.03 -8.57
CA ALA A 321 4.42 -13.80 -9.58
C ALA A 321 3.48 -14.76 -10.34
N GLN A 322 2.60 -15.47 -9.63
CA GLN A 322 1.61 -16.35 -10.25
C GLN A 322 0.61 -15.58 -11.13
N SER A 323 0.20 -14.38 -10.71
CA SER A 323 -0.66 -13.53 -11.53
C SER A 323 0.04 -13.11 -12.83
N GLY A 324 1.36 -12.84 -12.76
CA GLY A 324 2.20 -12.53 -13.93
C GLY A 324 2.29 -13.67 -14.92
N GLN A 325 2.46 -14.92 -14.44
CA GLN A 325 2.47 -16.11 -15.29
C GLN A 325 1.14 -16.34 -16.03
N ASN A 326 0.02 -15.92 -15.44
CA ASN A 326 -1.30 -16.01 -16.06
C ASN A 326 -1.62 -14.87 -17.04
N GLY A 327 -0.70 -13.91 -17.20
CA GLY A 327 -0.79 -12.81 -18.16
C GLY A 327 -1.34 -11.49 -17.59
N PRO A 328 -1.28 -10.40 -18.38
CA PRO A 328 -1.57 -9.03 -17.93
C PRO A 328 -2.96 -8.84 -17.34
N ARG A 329 -3.97 -9.53 -17.88
CA ARG A 329 -5.35 -9.48 -17.38
C ARG A 329 -5.48 -10.05 -15.97
N SER A 330 -4.71 -11.12 -15.67
CA SER A 330 -4.67 -11.71 -14.32
C SER A 330 -3.98 -10.78 -13.33
N VAL A 331 -2.88 -10.12 -13.74
CA VAL A 331 -2.20 -9.10 -12.91
C VAL A 331 -3.14 -7.94 -12.58
N ALA A 332 -3.84 -7.41 -13.57
CA ALA A 332 -4.80 -6.33 -13.37
C ALA A 332 -5.95 -6.75 -12.44
N ALA A 333 -6.51 -7.95 -12.62
CA ALA A 333 -7.57 -8.48 -11.77
C ALA A 333 -7.11 -8.67 -10.32
N PHE A 334 -5.90 -9.22 -10.12
CA PHE A 334 -5.30 -9.41 -8.80
C PHE A 334 -5.01 -8.06 -8.10
N ALA A 335 -4.44 -7.10 -8.81
CA ALA A 335 -4.19 -5.75 -8.28
C ALA A 335 -5.48 -5.04 -7.88
N THR A 336 -6.53 -5.13 -8.72
CA THR A 336 -7.87 -4.57 -8.42
C THR A 336 -8.49 -5.26 -7.20
N ALA A 337 -8.33 -6.59 -7.07
CA ALA A 337 -8.81 -7.35 -5.93
C ALA A 337 -8.14 -6.92 -4.62
N ILE A 338 -6.81 -6.68 -4.64
CA ILE A 338 -6.08 -6.13 -3.49
C ILE A 338 -6.59 -4.73 -3.15
N ASP A 339 -6.69 -3.82 -4.12
CA ASP A 339 -7.16 -2.45 -3.90
C ASP A 339 -8.59 -2.44 -3.34
N PHE A 340 -9.47 -3.34 -3.80
CA PHE A 340 -10.81 -3.54 -3.25
C PHE A 340 -10.76 -4.00 -1.79
N GLY A 341 -9.99 -5.05 -1.48
CA GLY A 341 -9.79 -5.51 -0.12
C GLY A 341 -9.27 -4.42 0.81
N MET A 342 -8.25 -3.67 0.34
CA MET A 342 -7.66 -2.56 1.07
C MET A 342 -8.63 -1.37 1.26
N SER A 343 -9.67 -1.23 0.46
CA SER A 343 -10.70 -0.20 0.63
C SER A 343 -11.78 -0.61 1.64
N VAL A 344 -12.07 -1.91 1.77
CA VAL A 344 -13.04 -2.45 2.74
C VAL A 344 -12.43 -2.63 4.13
N GLY A 345 -11.16 -3.04 4.19
CA GLY A 345 -10.48 -3.38 5.44
C GLY A 345 -10.54 -2.32 6.54
N PRO A 346 -10.23 -1.04 6.26
CA PRO A 346 -10.32 0.02 7.26
C PRO A 346 -11.75 0.19 7.81
N LEU A 347 -12.78 0.04 6.98
CA LEU A 347 -14.18 0.14 7.43
C LEU A 347 -14.50 -0.93 8.47
N ILE A 348 -14.01 -2.16 8.26
CA ILE A 348 -14.19 -3.26 9.22
C ILE A 348 -13.38 -2.99 10.49
N GLY A 349 -12.09 -2.70 10.38
CA GLY A 349 -11.21 -2.50 11.53
C GLY A 349 -11.67 -1.34 12.43
N TRP A 350 -12.01 -0.21 11.83
CA TRP A 350 -12.51 0.95 12.56
C TRP A 350 -13.99 0.81 13.00
N GLY A 351 -14.78 -0.02 12.28
CA GLY A 351 -16.12 -0.44 12.70
C GLY A 351 -16.08 -1.22 14.01
N ILE A 352 -15.13 -2.15 14.16
CA ILE A 352 -14.88 -2.89 15.41
C ILE A 352 -14.58 -1.91 16.56
N ALA A 353 -13.70 -0.92 16.32
CA ALA A 353 -13.38 0.11 17.30
C ALA A 353 -14.59 1.00 17.63
N GLN A 354 -15.43 1.36 16.65
CA GLN A 354 -16.65 2.13 16.85
C GLN A 354 -17.67 1.40 17.74
N LEU A 355 -17.77 0.09 17.59
CA LEU A 355 -18.64 -0.78 18.40
C LEU A 355 -18.07 -1.00 19.82
N LYS A 356 -16.94 -0.41 20.15
CA LYS A 356 -16.24 -0.56 21.44
C LYS A 356 -15.89 -2.01 21.78
N LEU A 357 -15.74 -2.87 20.77
CA LEU A 357 -15.27 -4.25 20.95
C LEU A 357 -13.77 -4.23 21.31
N PRO A 358 -13.27 -5.27 22.00
CA PRO A 358 -11.84 -5.39 22.26
C PRO A 358 -11.03 -5.29 20.94
N LEU A 359 -9.96 -4.50 20.91
CA LEU A 359 -9.16 -4.32 19.69
C LEU A 359 -8.48 -5.60 19.21
N SER A 360 -8.31 -6.60 20.08
CA SER A 360 -7.91 -7.97 19.72
C SER A 360 -8.86 -8.61 18.70
N THR A 361 -10.15 -8.22 18.68
CA THR A 361 -11.15 -8.69 17.69
C THR A 361 -10.71 -8.37 16.26
N ILE A 362 -9.95 -7.29 16.04
CA ILE A 362 -9.38 -6.95 14.72
C ILE A 362 -8.47 -8.09 14.24
N PHE A 363 -7.59 -8.57 15.10
CA PHE A 363 -6.66 -9.66 14.78
C PHE A 363 -7.36 -11.00 14.65
N PHE A 364 -8.36 -11.29 15.48
CA PHE A 364 -9.17 -12.52 15.40
C PHE A 364 -9.98 -12.55 14.11
N THR A 365 -10.57 -11.41 13.70
CA THR A 365 -11.26 -11.29 12.41
C THR A 365 -10.28 -11.51 11.26
N GLY A 366 -9.10 -10.90 11.32
CA GLY A 366 -8.04 -11.10 10.33
C GLY A 366 -7.60 -12.57 10.24
N SER A 367 -7.42 -13.23 11.39
CA SER A 367 -7.10 -14.65 11.48
C SER A 367 -8.16 -15.52 10.80
N ALA A 368 -9.44 -15.29 11.09
CA ALA A 368 -10.55 -16.03 10.48
C ALA A 368 -10.59 -15.86 8.96
N VAL A 369 -10.37 -14.64 8.46
CA VAL A 369 -10.32 -14.34 7.01
C VAL A 369 -9.12 -15.02 6.34
N TYR A 370 -7.95 -15.05 6.98
CA TYR A 370 -6.78 -15.79 6.48
C TYR A 370 -7.01 -17.30 6.50
N ALA A 371 -7.72 -17.84 7.52
CA ALA A 371 -8.11 -19.25 7.56
C ALA A 371 -9.00 -19.63 6.36
N VAL A 372 -9.94 -18.76 5.98
CA VAL A 372 -10.73 -18.94 4.75
C VAL A 372 -9.83 -18.98 3.52
N GLY A 373 -8.85 -18.07 3.43
CA GLY A 373 -7.83 -18.09 2.37
C GLY A 373 -7.06 -19.42 2.32
N ALA A 374 -6.65 -19.95 3.48
CA ALA A 374 -6.00 -21.26 3.57
C ALA A 374 -6.88 -22.39 3.04
N VAL A 375 -8.17 -22.45 3.45
CA VAL A 375 -9.13 -23.46 2.98
C VAL A 375 -9.29 -23.40 1.45
N VAL A 376 -9.42 -22.21 0.88
CA VAL A 376 -9.52 -22.03 -0.59
C VAL A 376 -8.24 -22.51 -1.27
N ALA A 377 -7.06 -22.22 -0.71
CA ALA A 377 -5.78 -22.66 -1.24
C ALA A 377 -5.63 -24.18 -1.18
N PHE A 378 -5.99 -24.83 -0.06
CA PHE A 378 -5.97 -26.29 0.05
C PHE A 378 -6.92 -26.97 -0.92
N LYS A 379 -8.14 -26.47 -1.10
CA LYS A 379 -9.10 -27.00 -2.11
C LYS A 379 -8.57 -26.86 -3.54
N SER A 380 -7.80 -25.83 -3.84
CA SER A 380 -7.15 -25.66 -5.15
C SER A 380 -6.03 -26.69 -5.39
N LEU A 381 -5.34 -27.13 -4.31
CA LEU A 381 -4.35 -28.20 -4.35
C LEU A 381 -4.99 -29.56 -4.69
N SER A 382 -6.10 -29.93 -4.02
CA SER A 382 -6.77 -31.21 -4.19
C SER A 382 -7.36 -31.41 -5.60
N ARG A 383 -7.86 -30.35 -6.23
CA ARG A 383 -8.40 -30.41 -7.60
C ARG A 383 -7.35 -30.65 -8.68
N SER A 384 -6.09 -30.34 -8.44
CA SER A 384 -5.00 -30.57 -9.41
C SER A 384 -4.33 -31.93 -9.28
N SER A 385 -4.65 -32.72 -8.25
CA SER A 385 -4.14 -34.07 -8.04
C SER A 385 -5.06 -35.17 -8.61
N LEU A 386 -6.22 -34.81 -9.16
CA LEU A 386 -7.05 -35.77 -9.90
C LEU A 386 -6.42 -36.00 -11.27
N PRO A 387 -6.01 -37.25 -11.63
CA PRO A 387 -5.51 -37.56 -12.96
C PRO A 387 -6.61 -37.22 -13.97
N LEU A 388 -6.21 -36.56 -15.07
CA LEU A 388 -7.05 -36.44 -16.26
C LEU A 388 -7.52 -37.87 -16.60
N SER A 389 -8.79 -38.15 -16.39
CA SER A 389 -9.39 -39.39 -16.84
C SER A 389 -9.08 -39.52 -18.34
N MET A 390 -8.34 -40.57 -18.68
CA MET A 390 -8.08 -40.94 -20.07
C MET A 390 -9.44 -41.00 -20.78
N GLY A 391 -9.66 -40.09 -21.72
CA GLY A 391 -10.79 -40.20 -22.64
C GLY A 391 -10.73 -41.53 -23.37
N PRO A 392 -11.86 -42.12 -23.75
CA PRO A 392 -11.89 -43.39 -24.45
C PRO A 392 -11.18 -43.27 -25.81
N ARG A 393 -10.36 -44.30 -26.12
CA ARG A 393 -9.67 -44.48 -27.39
C ARG A 393 -10.64 -44.65 -28.54
#